data_54ceaa3db305deb0beec7185bcb1311f
#
_entry.id   54ceaa3db305deb0beec7185bcb1311f
#
_cell.length_a   1.000
_cell.length_b   1.000
_cell.length_c   1.000
_cell.angle_alpha   90.00
_cell.angle_beta   90.00
_cell.angle_gamma   90.00
#
_symmetry.space_group_name_H-M   'P 1'
#
loop_
_entity.id
_entity.type
_entity.pdbx_description
1 polymer ?
#
loop_
_entity_poly.entity_id
_entity_poly.type
_entity_poly.pdbx_seq_one_letter_code
_entity_poly.pdbx_strand_id
1 'polypeptide(L)'
;MIHISIEGMDGVGKTTTCRLLAEKLGYKFVEKNLRFLFDENDGYDNYFRVRDKVNADSDRLFTSWFYGLGNVYLYSKFKDENIITDRHFLSNFAWSGTENNIEVYDLLVKKLGFPALTVILYANEKALFARLRSRDENDSDLDKVKKAKEKYEKMVFFCEKYEMPYMVIDTSELCPEQVVELIMKRIEGRA
;
A
#
# COMPACT_ATOMS: atom_id res chain seq x y z
N MET A 1 6.14 18.31 -1.90
CA MET A 1 5.30 17.09 -2.12
C MET A 1 4.75 16.61 -0.78
N ILE A 2 3.44 16.47 -0.65
CA ILE A 2 2.78 15.75 0.46
C ILE A 2 2.42 14.35 -0.07
N HIS A 3 2.81 13.30 0.68
CA HIS A 3 2.50 11.93 0.33
C HIS A 3 1.69 11.28 1.46
N ILE A 4 0.53 10.72 1.12
CA ILE A 4 -0.28 9.89 2.01
C ILE A 4 -0.32 8.48 1.42
N SER A 5 0.08 7.48 2.20
CA SER A 5 0.05 6.07 1.78
C SER A 5 -1.12 5.34 2.43
N ILE A 6 -1.89 4.62 1.62
CA ILE A 6 -2.96 3.73 2.10
C ILE A 6 -2.50 2.29 1.94
N GLU A 7 -2.40 1.59 3.05
CA GLU A 7 -1.85 0.25 3.16
C GLU A 7 -2.89 -0.76 3.66
N GLY A 8 -2.63 -2.03 3.49
CA GLY A 8 -3.50 -3.11 3.96
C GLY A 8 -3.63 -4.26 2.96
N MET A 9 -4.37 -5.28 3.36
CA MET A 9 -4.64 -6.47 2.55
C MET A 9 -5.60 -6.17 1.40
N ASP A 10 -5.70 -7.09 0.45
CA ASP A 10 -6.72 -7.01 -0.59
C ASP A 10 -8.12 -7.20 0.05
N GLY A 11 -9.12 -6.48 -0.47
CA GLY A 11 -10.48 -6.47 0.09
C GLY A 11 -10.75 -5.46 1.23
N VAL A 12 -9.74 -4.75 1.78
CA VAL A 12 -9.96 -3.74 2.84
C VAL A 12 -10.49 -2.40 2.34
N GLY A 13 -10.58 -2.18 1.02
CA GLY A 13 -11.11 -0.94 0.44
C GLY A 13 -10.06 0.12 0.07
N LYS A 14 -8.77 -0.21 0.00
CA LYS A 14 -7.68 0.74 -0.30
C LYS A 14 -7.93 1.62 -1.52
N THR A 15 -8.13 1.00 -2.69
CA THR A 15 -8.25 1.72 -3.96
C THR A 15 -9.42 2.70 -3.97
N THR A 16 -10.56 2.30 -3.40
CA THR A 16 -11.74 3.17 -3.27
C THR A 16 -11.44 4.34 -2.33
N THR A 17 -10.86 4.06 -1.16
CA THR A 17 -10.45 5.09 -0.20
C THR A 17 -9.44 6.07 -0.83
N CYS A 18 -8.43 5.56 -1.57
CA CYS A 18 -7.45 6.41 -2.25
C CYS A 18 -8.10 7.37 -3.24
N ARG A 19 -9.04 6.89 -4.07
CA ARG A 19 -9.73 7.71 -5.09
C ARG A 19 -10.56 8.80 -4.45
N LEU A 20 -11.40 8.45 -3.46
CA LEU A 20 -12.23 9.41 -2.75
C LEU A 20 -11.40 10.46 -1.99
N LEU A 21 -10.32 10.03 -1.32
CA LEU A 21 -9.44 10.94 -0.60
C LEU A 21 -8.67 11.85 -1.56
N ALA A 22 -8.22 11.32 -2.71
CA ALA A 22 -7.52 12.09 -3.73
C ALA A 22 -8.41 13.18 -4.32
N GLU A 23 -9.66 12.85 -4.64
CA GLU A 23 -10.66 13.81 -5.11
C GLU A 23 -10.91 14.91 -4.05
N LYS A 24 -11.10 14.51 -2.79
CA LYS A 24 -11.40 15.45 -1.69
C LYS A 24 -10.27 16.42 -1.40
N LEU A 25 -8.99 15.97 -1.52
CA LEU A 25 -7.80 16.78 -1.25
C LEU A 25 -7.24 17.50 -2.49
N GLY A 26 -7.73 17.16 -3.69
CA GLY A 26 -7.13 17.62 -4.95
C GLY A 26 -5.73 17.03 -5.18
N TYR A 27 -5.44 15.83 -4.66
CA TYR A 27 -4.16 15.14 -4.80
C TYR A 27 -4.22 14.12 -5.93
N LYS A 28 -3.05 13.77 -6.47
CA LYS A 28 -2.97 12.74 -7.50
C LYS A 28 -3.03 11.34 -6.88
N PHE A 29 -3.95 10.52 -7.36
CA PHE A 29 -3.99 9.10 -7.02
C PHE A 29 -2.96 8.32 -7.83
N VAL A 30 -2.13 7.52 -7.16
CA VAL A 30 -1.11 6.67 -7.77
C VAL A 30 -1.23 5.24 -7.27
N GLU A 31 -1.44 4.31 -8.19
CA GLU A 31 -1.36 2.88 -7.94
C GLU A 31 -0.35 2.22 -8.88
N LYS A 32 0.21 1.08 -8.46
CA LYS A 32 1.12 0.28 -9.32
C LYS A 32 2.17 1.16 -10.04
N ASN A 33 2.86 2.00 -9.28
CA ASN A 33 3.76 3.05 -9.76
C ASN A 33 4.82 2.58 -10.76
N LEU A 34 5.28 1.31 -10.69
CA LEU A 34 6.20 0.74 -11.68
C LEU A 34 5.60 0.59 -13.08
N ARG A 35 4.26 0.61 -13.23
CA ARG A 35 3.65 0.61 -14.56
C ARG A 35 4.16 1.76 -15.44
N PHE A 36 4.37 2.93 -14.87
CA PHE A 36 4.89 4.09 -15.60
C PHE A 36 6.34 3.92 -16.09
N LEU A 37 7.04 2.86 -15.65
CA LEU A 37 8.38 2.51 -16.09
C LEU A 37 8.35 1.40 -17.17
N PHE A 38 7.35 0.53 -17.12
CA PHE A 38 7.27 -0.65 -17.98
C PHE A 38 6.28 -0.51 -19.12
N ASP A 39 5.30 0.35 -18.99
CA ASP A 39 4.21 0.49 -19.95
C ASP A 39 4.09 1.94 -20.44
N GLU A 40 3.68 2.09 -21.69
CA GLU A 40 3.32 3.33 -22.33
C GLU A 40 1.79 3.51 -22.32
N ASN A 41 1.32 4.73 -22.53
CA ASN A 41 -0.09 5.06 -22.75
C ASN A 41 -1.06 4.52 -21.69
N ASP A 42 -0.68 4.62 -20.41
CA ASP A 42 -1.48 4.13 -19.27
C ASP A 42 -1.77 2.62 -19.25
N GLY A 43 -1.00 1.82 -20.01
CA GLY A 43 -1.07 0.36 -20.01
C GLY A 43 -0.62 -0.28 -18.70
N TYR A 44 -0.85 -1.59 -18.58
CA TYR A 44 -0.46 -2.42 -17.44
C TYR A 44 0.14 -3.78 -17.82
N ASP A 45 0.17 -4.12 -19.11
CA ASP A 45 0.45 -5.49 -19.56
C ASP A 45 1.89 -5.92 -19.25
N ASN A 46 2.86 -5.06 -19.55
CA ASN A 46 4.25 -5.34 -19.25
C ASN A 46 4.49 -5.37 -17.73
N TYR A 47 3.91 -4.41 -17.01
CA TYR A 47 3.97 -4.38 -15.54
C TYR A 47 3.41 -5.67 -14.94
N PHE A 48 2.23 -6.12 -15.35
CA PHE A 48 1.64 -7.35 -14.82
C PHE A 48 2.48 -8.57 -15.13
N ARG A 49 2.99 -8.70 -16.37
CA ARG A 49 3.87 -9.79 -16.77
C ARG A 49 5.15 -9.85 -15.94
N VAL A 50 5.78 -8.70 -15.66
CA VAL A 50 7.00 -8.62 -14.84
C VAL A 50 6.67 -8.89 -13.37
N ARG A 51 5.64 -8.24 -12.83
CA ARG A 51 5.17 -8.42 -11.44
C ARG A 51 4.86 -9.89 -11.12
N ASP A 52 4.19 -10.59 -12.02
CA ASP A 52 3.79 -11.98 -11.78
C ASP A 52 5.01 -12.91 -11.72
N LYS A 53 6.04 -12.66 -12.58
CA LYS A 53 7.33 -13.36 -12.47
C LYS A 53 8.03 -13.08 -11.14
N VAL A 54 8.07 -11.82 -10.72
CA VAL A 54 8.67 -11.41 -9.44
C VAL A 54 7.94 -12.03 -8.25
N ASN A 55 6.61 -12.04 -8.28
CA ASN A 55 5.81 -12.62 -7.19
C ASN A 55 5.91 -14.14 -7.10
N ALA A 56 6.16 -14.82 -8.22
CA ALA A 56 6.39 -16.27 -8.27
C ALA A 56 7.80 -16.67 -7.77
N ASP A 57 8.75 -15.71 -7.68
CA ASP A 57 10.08 -15.97 -7.20
C ASP A 57 10.10 -16.18 -5.68
N SER A 58 10.87 -17.16 -5.23
CA SER A 58 11.06 -17.45 -3.81
C SER A 58 12.07 -16.52 -3.15
N ASP A 59 12.94 -15.85 -3.93
CA ASP A 59 13.92 -14.91 -3.40
C ASP A 59 13.28 -13.63 -2.89
N ARG A 60 13.19 -13.49 -1.58
CA ARG A 60 12.62 -12.33 -0.93
C ARG A 60 13.50 -11.08 -1.05
N LEU A 61 14.80 -11.22 -1.22
CA LEU A 61 15.70 -10.09 -1.50
C LEU A 61 15.37 -9.48 -2.87
N PHE A 62 15.23 -10.33 -3.89
CA PHE A 62 14.85 -9.88 -5.24
C PHE A 62 13.50 -9.16 -5.24
N THR A 63 12.46 -9.75 -4.60
CA THR A 63 11.13 -9.12 -4.53
C THR A 63 11.15 -7.80 -3.75
N SER A 64 11.96 -7.70 -2.68
CA SER A 64 12.13 -6.46 -1.91
C SER A 64 12.72 -5.34 -2.75
N TRP A 65 13.75 -5.63 -3.53
CA TRP A 65 14.38 -4.65 -4.42
C TRP A 65 13.47 -4.23 -5.57
N PHE A 66 12.71 -5.15 -6.15
CA PHE A 66 11.76 -4.81 -7.21
C PHE A 66 10.72 -3.78 -6.74
N TYR A 67 10.07 -4.05 -5.60
CA TYR A 67 9.12 -3.09 -5.04
C TYR A 67 9.80 -1.86 -4.44
N GLY A 68 11.04 -2.00 -3.95
CA GLY A 68 11.88 -0.89 -3.52
C GLY A 68 12.20 0.07 -4.67
N LEU A 69 12.51 -0.45 -5.87
CA LEU A 69 12.66 0.37 -7.08
C LEU A 69 11.38 1.19 -7.35
N GLY A 70 10.20 0.57 -7.15
CA GLY A 70 8.94 1.30 -7.26
C GLY A 70 8.85 2.49 -6.32
N ASN A 71 9.27 2.32 -5.06
CA ASN A 71 9.28 3.41 -4.09
C ASN A 71 10.25 4.54 -4.49
N VAL A 72 11.44 4.19 -4.97
CA VAL A 72 12.42 5.18 -5.48
C VAL A 72 11.85 5.93 -6.69
N TYR A 73 11.29 5.19 -7.64
CA TYR A 73 10.72 5.77 -8.86
C TYR A 73 9.53 6.68 -8.58
N LEU A 74 8.68 6.33 -7.61
CA LEU A 74 7.56 7.15 -7.18
C LEU A 74 8.00 8.57 -6.84
N TYR A 75 8.99 8.70 -5.96
CA TYR A 75 9.49 10.01 -5.52
C TYR A 75 10.23 10.77 -6.62
N SER A 76 10.87 10.07 -7.54
CA SER A 76 11.50 10.70 -8.71
C SER A 76 10.46 11.26 -9.67
N LYS A 77 9.43 10.46 -9.97
CA LYS A 77 8.40 10.82 -10.96
C LYS A 77 7.45 11.91 -10.49
N PHE A 78 7.05 11.86 -9.22
CA PHE A 78 6.00 12.72 -8.66
C PHE A 78 6.52 13.78 -7.69
N LYS A 79 7.80 14.12 -7.75
CA LYS A 79 8.49 15.02 -6.81
C LYS A 79 7.80 16.37 -6.57
N ASP A 80 7.07 16.88 -7.56
CA ASP A 80 6.42 18.19 -7.55
C ASP A 80 4.89 18.09 -7.35
N GLU A 81 4.36 16.89 -7.08
CA GLU A 81 2.92 16.65 -6.93
C GLU A 81 2.60 16.17 -5.51
N ASN A 82 1.43 16.54 -4.98
CA ASN A 82 0.88 15.90 -3.80
C ASN A 82 0.17 14.61 -4.22
N ILE A 83 0.48 13.50 -3.55
CA ILE A 83 0.06 12.17 -3.98
C ILE A 83 -0.59 11.36 -2.87
N ILE A 84 -1.51 10.48 -3.28
CA ILE A 84 -2.05 9.39 -2.46
C ILE A 84 -1.71 8.07 -3.16
N THR A 85 -1.08 7.14 -2.45
CA THR A 85 -0.69 5.85 -3.00
C THR A 85 -1.51 4.70 -2.45
N ASP A 86 -1.95 3.79 -3.35
CA ASP A 86 -2.39 2.45 -2.98
C ASP A 86 -1.14 1.57 -2.88
N ARG A 87 -0.69 1.35 -1.66
CA ARG A 87 0.54 0.65 -1.24
C ARG A 87 1.84 1.47 -1.38
N HIS A 88 2.75 1.20 -0.45
CA HIS A 88 4.11 1.74 -0.41
C HIS A 88 5.04 0.79 0.38
N PHE A 89 5.82 1.31 1.34
CA PHE A 89 6.77 0.52 2.13
C PHE A 89 6.16 -0.66 2.88
N LEU A 90 5.02 -0.44 3.53
CA LEU A 90 4.44 -1.44 4.42
C LEU A 90 4.00 -2.68 3.66
N SER A 91 3.36 -2.51 2.51
CA SER A 91 2.97 -3.64 1.66
C SER A 91 4.19 -4.38 1.15
N ASN A 92 5.25 -3.67 0.71
CA ASN A 92 6.49 -4.32 0.31
C ASN A 92 7.08 -5.15 1.48
N PHE A 93 7.24 -4.54 2.66
CA PHE A 93 7.79 -5.22 3.82
C PHE A 93 6.92 -6.40 4.28
N ALA A 94 5.61 -6.23 4.36
CA ALA A 94 4.70 -7.28 4.82
C ALA A 94 4.78 -8.56 3.97
N TRP A 95 5.01 -8.42 2.65
CA TRP A 95 5.07 -9.56 1.73
C TRP A 95 6.49 -10.07 1.47
N SER A 96 7.47 -9.20 1.44
CA SER A 96 8.84 -9.53 1.03
C SER A 96 9.87 -9.37 2.15
N GLY A 97 9.54 -8.63 3.22
CA GLY A 97 10.45 -8.38 4.34
C GLY A 97 10.72 -9.62 5.18
N THR A 98 11.99 -9.85 5.45
CA THR A 98 12.54 -10.89 6.32
C THR A 98 13.69 -10.31 7.13
N GLU A 99 14.17 -11.01 8.15
CA GLU A 99 15.37 -10.62 8.90
C GLU A 99 16.59 -10.48 7.99
N ASN A 100 16.70 -11.33 6.97
CA ASN A 100 17.85 -11.37 6.06
C ASN A 100 17.89 -10.24 5.03
N ASN A 101 16.82 -9.46 4.88
CA ASN A 101 16.77 -8.36 3.92
C ASN A 101 16.26 -7.04 4.52
N ILE A 102 16.25 -6.94 5.85
CA ILE A 102 15.81 -5.73 6.57
C ILE A 102 16.62 -4.49 6.16
N GLU A 103 17.90 -4.66 5.85
CA GLU A 103 18.80 -3.59 5.43
C GLU A 103 18.35 -2.89 4.13
N VAL A 104 17.60 -3.58 3.26
CA VAL A 104 16.99 -2.97 2.07
C VAL A 104 16.03 -1.86 2.50
N TYR A 105 15.21 -2.15 3.52
CA TYR A 105 14.22 -1.20 4.04
C TYR A 105 14.88 -0.09 4.85
N ASP A 106 15.92 -0.40 5.65
CA ASP A 106 16.71 0.60 6.37
C ASP A 106 17.30 1.60 5.37
N LEU A 107 17.84 1.13 4.24
CA LEU A 107 18.38 1.98 3.18
C LEU A 107 17.30 2.82 2.50
N LEU A 108 16.17 2.21 2.13
CA LEU A 108 15.06 2.90 1.46
C LEU A 108 14.50 4.01 2.36
N VAL A 109 14.23 3.70 3.63
CA VAL A 109 13.74 4.67 4.61
C VAL A 109 14.73 5.81 4.81
N LYS A 110 16.03 5.51 4.97
CA LYS A 110 17.09 6.51 5.12
C LYS A 110 17.19 7.45 3.91
N LYS A 111 16.94 6.95 2.71
CA LYS A 111 17.11 7.72 1.46
C LYS A 111 15.87 8.50 1.04
N LEU A 112 14.68 7.96 1.31
CA LEU A 112 13.42 8.48 0.81
C LEU A 112 12.60 9.21 1.90
N GLY A 113 12.84 8.92 3.18
CA GLY A 113 11.97 9.35 4.27
C GLY A 113 10.66 8.61 4.29
N PHE A 114 9.61 9.22 4.86
CA PHE A 114 8.30 8.61 5.05
C PHE A 114 7.20 9.41 4.34
N PRO A 115 6.06 8.76 4.02
CA PRO A 115 4.81 9.49 3.78
C PRO A 115 4.48 10.42 4.97
N ALA A 116 3.88 11.56 4.69
CA ALA A 116 3.40 12.48 5.74
C ALA A 116 2.37 11.81 6.67
N LEU A 117 1.61 10.84 6.14
CA LEU A 117 0.73 9.96 6.88
C LEU A 117 0.66 8.60 6.18
N THR A 118 0.78 7.53 6.94
CA THR A 118 0.50 6.17 6.51
C THR A 118 -0.80 5.70 7.17
N VAL A 119 -1.76 5.24 6.38
CA VAL A 119 -3.04 4.72 6.86
C VAL A 119 -3.08 3.22 6.61
N ILE A 120 -3.12 2.43 7.67
CA ILE A 120 -3.26 0.98 7.59
C ILE A 120 -4.74 0.65 7.72
N LEU A 121 -5.33 0.16 6.63
CA LEU A 121 -6.68 -0.38 6.63
C LEU A 121 -6.64 -1.86 7.00
N TYR A 122 -7.43 -2.22 7.98
CA TYR A 122 -7.64 -3.60 8.42
C TYR A 122 -9.12 -3.98 8.22
N ALA A 123 -9.42 -5.24 8.07
CA ALA A 123 -10.75 -5.78 8.19
C ALA A 123 -10.67 -7.22 8.71
N ASN A 124 -11.69 -7.67 9.45
CA ASN A 124 -11.76 -9.04 9.92
C ASN A 124 -11.95 -10.03 8.76
N GLU A 125 -11.62 -11.30 8.98
CA GLU A 125 -11.67 -12.34 7.94
C GLU A 125 -13.05 -12.46 7.29
N LYS A 126 -14.13 -12.35 8.07
CA LYS A 126 -15.50 -12.44 7.57
C LYS A 126 -15.80 -11.34 6.54
N ALA A 127 -15.42 -10.10 6.87
CA ALA A 127 -15.62 -8.96 5.97
C ALA A 127 -14.75 -9.10 4.71
N LEU A 128 -13.49 -9.55 4.85
CA LEU A 128 -12.59 -9.79 3.72
C LEU A 128 -13.15 -10.85 2.77
N PHE A 129 -13.54 -12.01 3.31
CA PHE A 129 -14.14 -13.08 2.51
C PHE A 129 -15.40 -12.62 1.76
N ALA A 130 -16.30 -11.90 2.45
CA ALA A 130 -17.53 -11.40 1.82
C ALA A 130 -17.22 -10.44 0.66
N ARG A 131 -16.27 -9.50 0.85
CA ARG A 131 -15.91 -8.51 -0.17
C ARG A 131 -15.17 -9.12 -1.36
N LEU A 132 -14.23 -10.05 -1.12
CA LEU A 132 -13.49 -10.70 -2.19
C LEU A 132 -14.42 -11.58 -3.04
N ARG A 133 -15.30 -12.39 -2.42
CA ARG A 133 -16.29 -13.20 -3.13
C ARG A 133 -17.31 -12.37 -3.92
N SER A 134 -17.70 -11.20 -3.41
CA SER A 134 -18.60 -10.31 -4.17
C SER A 134 -17.93 -9.69 -5.40
N ARG A 135 -16.60 -9.60 -5.42
CA ARG A 135 -15.80 -9.14 -6.56
C ARG A 135 -15.64 -10.27 -7.60
N ASP A 136 -15.27 -11.45 -7.14
CA ASP A 136 -15.12 -12.68 -7.93
C ASP A 136 -15.22 -13.89 -7.00
N GLU A 137 -16.10 -14.87 -7.31
CA GLU A 137 -16.24 -16.09 -6.51
C GLU A 137 -14.95 -16.92 -6.41
N ASN A 138 -14.08 -16.82 -7.43
CA ASN A 138 -12.78 -17.50 -7.51
C ASN A 138 -11.61 -16.52 -7.31
N ASP A 139 -11.80 -15.43 -6.59
CA ASP A 139 -10.76 -14.43 -6.36
C ASP A 139 -9.49 -15.06 -5.76
N SER A 140 -8.37 -14.92 -6.44
CA SER A 140 -7.07 -15.46 -6.02
C SER A 140 -6.57 -14.94 -4.66
N ASP A 141 -7.17 -13.85 -4.15
CA ASP A 141 -6.81 -13.28 -2.86
C ASP A 141 -7.53 -13.95 -1.68
N LEU A 142 -8.54 -14.82 -1.93
CA LEU A 142 -9.24 -15.59 -0.90
C LEU A 142 -8.27 -16.43 -0.06
N ASP A 143 -7.27 -17.06 -0.69
CA ASP A 143 -6.25 -17.85 0.01
C ASP A 143 -5.35 -17.02 0.92
N LYS A 144 -5.26 -15.70 0.64
CA LYS A 144 -4.44 -14.77 1.41
C LYS A 144 -5.12 -14.27 2.68
N VAL A 145 -6.45 -14.41 2.80
CA VAL A 145 -7.22 -13.88 3.95
C VAL A 145 -6.69 -14.42 5.28
N LYS A 146 -6.34 -15.71 5.34
CA LYS A 146 -5.76 -16.33 6.54
C LYS A 146 -4.44 -15.69 7.01
N LYS A 147 -3.75 -14.98 6.13
CA LYS A 147 -2.50 -14.26 6.43
C LYS A 147 -2.73 -12.81 6.81
N ALA A 148 -3.98 -12.33 6.79
CA ALA A 148 -4.29 -10.91 6.97
C ALA A 148 -3.77 -10.37 8.30
N LYS A 149 -3.97 -11.12 9.40
CA LYS A 149 -3.48 -10.74 10.73
C LYS A 149 -1.95 -10.62 10.76
N GLU A 150 -1.24 -11.65 10.28
CA GLU A 150 0.23 -11.64 10.21
C GLU A 150 0.76 -10.44 9.41
N LYS A 151 0.14 -10.16 8.26
CA LYS A 151 0.57 -9.04 7.41
C LYS A 151 0.29 -7.68 8.04
N TYR A 152 -0.85 -7.55 8.71
CA TYR A 152 -1.17 -6.37 9.50
C TYR A 152 -0.13 -6.13 10.62
N GLU A 153 0.18 -7.17 11.41
CA GLU A 153 1.17 -7.09 12.49
C GLU A 153 2.56 -6.67 11.95
N LYS A 154 2.97 -7.19 10.79
CA LYS A 154 4.21 -6.75 10.12
C LYS A 154 4.16 -5.28 9.69
N MET A 155 3.02 -4.79 9.22
CA MET A 155 2.86 -3.38 8.85
C MET A 155 2.98 -2.46 10.07
N VAL A 156 2.33 -2.81 11.18
CA VAL A 156 2.44 -2.06 12.44
C VAL A 156 3.87 -2.09 12.96
N PHE A 157 4.49 -3.27 13.01
CA PHE A 157 5.90 -3.41 13.41
C PHE A 157 6.83 -2.49 12.60
N PHE A 158 6.61 -2.39 11.28
CA PHE A 158 7.40 -1.50 10.43
C PHE A 158 7.23 -0.03 10.83
N CYS A 159 6.00 0.41 11.06
CA CYS A 159 5.74 1.78 11.51
C CYS A 159 6.42 2.09 12.84
N GLU A 160 6.33 1.17 13.79
CA GLU A 160 6.94 1.32 15.12
C GLU A 160 8.48 1.32 15.04
N LYS A 161 9.06 0.37 14.27
CA LYS A 161 10.53 0.28 14.08
C LYS A 161 11.14 1.58 13.58
N TYR A 162 10.44 2.27 12.70
CA TYR A 162 10.96 3.49 12.05
C TYR A 162 10.31 4.77 12.56
N GLU A 163 9.47 4.70 13.61
CA GLU A 163 8.75 5.84 14.20
C GLU A 163 7.94 6.64 13.14
N MET A 164 7.33 5.91 12.20
CA MET A 164 6.57 6.53 11.11
C MET A 164 5.25 7.13 11.62
N PRO A 165 4.81 8.27 11.06
CA PRO A 165 3.45 8.76 11.30
C PRO A 165 2.42 7.80 10.70
N TYR A 166 1.62 7.12 11.53
CA TYR A 166 0.59 6.23 11.03
C TYR A 166 -0.72 6.30 11.83
N MET A 167 -1.77 5.78 11.23
CA MET A 167 -3.04 5.46 11.88
C MET A 167 -3.57 4.12 11.37
N VAL A 168 -4.37 3.46 12.18
CA VAL A 168 -5.06 2.21 11.82
C VAL A 168 -6.56 2.44 11.81
N ILE A 169 -7.23 1.91 10.80
CA ILE A 169 -8.69 1.95 10.70
C ILE A 169 -9.21 0.52 10.43
N ASP A 170 -10.05 0.03 11.34
CA ASP A 170 -10.85 -1.17 11.08
C ASP A 170 -12.02 -0.82 10.17
N THR A 171 -11.99 -1.36 8.96
CA THR A 171 -13.00 -1.11 7.92
C THR A 171 -14.08 -2.17 7.87
N SER A 172 -14.11 -3.12 8.82
CA SER A 172 -15.04 -4.27 8.78
C SER A 172 -16.50 -3.85 8.60
N GLU A 173 -16.92 -2.79 9.28
CA GLU A 173 -18.29 -2.28 9.30
C GLU A 173 -18.41 -0.86 8.70
N LEU A 174 -17.33 -0.32 8.14
CA LEU A 174 -17.32 1.04 7.60
C LEU A 174 -17.49 1.06 6.08
N CYS A 175 -18.25 2.03 5.59
CA CYS A 175 -18.22 2.38 4.18
C CYS A 175 -16.99 3.25 3.83
N PRO A 176 -16.59 3.31 2.54
CA PRO A 176 -15.41 4.08 2.14
C PRO A 176 -15.45 5.56 2.54
N GLU A 177 -16.62 6.17 2.51
CA GLU A 177 -16.82 7.58 2.87
C GLU A 177 -16.52 7.83 4.35
N GLN A 178 -16.94 6.93 5.24
CA GLN A 178 -16.64 6.99 6.66
C GLN A 178 -15.15 6.84 6.93
N VAL A 179 -14.47 5.94 6.19
CA VAL A 179 -13.02 5.79 6.26
C VAL A 179 -12.31 7.09 5.87
N VAL A 180 -12.74 7.72 4.77
CA VAL A 180 -12.18 9.01 4.33
C VAL A 180 -12.42 10.11 5.36
N GLU A 181 -13.59 10.17 5.99
CA GLU A 181 -13.86 11.14 7.06
C GLU A 181 -12.93 10.99 8.27
N LEU A 182 -12.62 9.74 8.67
CA LEU A 182 -11.66 9.49 9.74
C LEU A 182 -10.24 9.96 9.37
N ILE A 183 -9.83 9.72 8.12
CA ILE A 183 -8.53 10.18 7.63
C ILE A 183 -8.49 11.72 7.60
N MET A 184 -9.54 12.37 7.10
CA MET A 184 -9.63 13.83 7.06
C MET A 184 -9.53 14.46 8.46
N LYS A 185 -10.25 13.94 9.44
CA LYS A 185 -10.14 14.38 10.84
C LYS A 185 -8.69 14.28 11.37
N ARG A 186 -7.97 13.23 11.00
CA ARG A 186 -6.57 13.05 11.38
C ARG A 186 -5.64 14.08 10.73
N ILE A 187 -5.89 14.40 9.46
CA ILE A 187 -5.12 15.41 8.72
C ILE A 187 -5.39 16.80 9.29
N GLU A 188 -6.64 17.16 9.50
CA GLU A 188 -7.08 18.48 10.02
C GLU A 188 -6.65 18.72 11.47
N GLY A 189 -6.67 17.69 12.31
CA GLY A 189 -6.24 17.77 13.70
C GLY A 189 -4.73 17.94 13.91
N ARG A 190 -3.96 18.05 12.81
CA ARG A 190 -2.52 18.36 12.81
C ARG A 190 -2.20 19.80 12.37
N ALA A 191 -3.22 20.54 11.94
CA ALA A 191 -3.08 21.94 11.53
C ALA A 191 -3.07 22.89 12.73
#